data_8749f83d6e63fbdb34830c8604b00d4e
#
_entry.id   8749f83d6e63fbdb34830c8604b00d4e
#
_cell.length_a   1.000
_cell.length_b   1.000
_cell.length_c   1.000
_cell.angle_alpha   90.00
_cell.angle_beta   90.00
_cell.angle_gamma   90.00
#
_symmetry.space_group_name_H-M   'P 1'
#
loop_
_entity.id
_entity.type
_entity.pdbx_description
1 polymer ?
#
loop_
_entity_poly.entity_id
_entity_poly.type
_entity_poly.pdbx_seq_one_letter_code
_entity_poly.pdbx_strand_id
1 'polypeptide(L)'
;YNEFDAMPSMVKAASKLYGKYAWGRFDVIVLPPSFPFGGMENPNLTFATPTVVTGKKDLVNLVAHELAHSWSGNTVTNASWDDIWLNEGFTTYFERRIMENITDTSYTDMLWELSYQDMMADITDLGDTNKDTHLKLEMSGRDPEDAFTNIPYEKGAHFLWLIEKTVGRKAFDKFMTDYFRDNKFKPMTTDLALKYMEAHLWKDTPKAKKEVDVEQWVFQSGLPKNCPRPGHTRFDNVEFLSKIILDSTDLFSISKTIKTGGIDNIYEKPKKWTTHEWLQFLRKLPRNLSLEKT
;
A
#
# COMPACT_ATOMS: atom_id res chain seq x y z
N TYR A 1 17.87 -15.62 -6.16
CA TYR A 1 18.73 -14.44 -6.15
C TYR A 1 18.24 -13.35 -7.12
N ASN A 2 17.83 -13.72 -8.36
CA ASN A 2 17.38 -12.72 -9.35
C ASN A 2 16.09 -11.98 -8.96
N GLU A 3 15.21 -12.58 -8.19
CA GLU A 3 13.94 -11.97 -7.76
C GLU A 3 14.18 -10.76 -6.87
N PHE A 4 15.17 -10.83 -6.01
CA PHE A 4 15.44 -9.81 -4.98
C PHE A 4 16.66 -8.92 -5.29
N ASP A 5 17.10 -8.82 -6.53
CA ASP A 5 18.27 -8.04 -6.92
C ASP A 5 18.10 -6.52 -6.70
N ALA A 6 16.85 -6.05 -6.58
CA ALA A 6 16.54 -4.66 -6.26
C ALA A 6 16.75 -4.28 -4.77
N MET A 7 16.93 -5.25 -3.85
CA MET A 7 17.07 -4.99 -2.40
C MET A 7 18.12 -3.93 -2.07
N PRO A 8 19.34 -3.93 -2.63
CA PRO A 8 20.31 -2.88 -2.33
C PRO A 8 19.83 -1.48 -2.70
N SER A 9 19.07 -1.37 -3.80
CA SER A 9 18.45 -0.11 -4.25
C SER A 9 17.32 0.32 -3.32
N MET A 10 16.51 -0.62 -2.82
CA MET A 10 15.47 -0.36 -1.81
C MET A 10 16.07 0.19 -0.52
N VAL A 11 17.11 -0.46 0.03
CA VAL A 11 17.81 0.00 1.25
C VAL A 11 18.40 1.39 1.06
N LYS A 12 18.98 1.66 -0.11
CA LYS A 12 19.52 2.99 -0.45
C LYS A 12 18.43 4.05 -0.53
N ALA A 13 17.32 3.75 -1.20
CA ALA A 13 16.17 4.65 -1.33
C ALA A 13 15.54 4.95 0.04
N ALA A 14 15.25 3.93 0.83
CA ALA A 14 14.71 4.07 2.18
C ALA A 14 15.62 4.88 3.11
N SER A 15 16.94 4.57 3.09
CA SER A 15 17.93 5.31 3.90
C SER A 15 18.02 6.79 3.53
N LYS A 16 17.82 7.14 2.26
CA LYS A 16 17.80 8.52 1.81
C LYS A 16 16.53 9.26 2.25
N LEU A 17 15.39 8.56 2.29
CA LEU A 17 14.09 9.14 2.62
C LEU A 17 13.89 9.32 4.14
N TYR A 18 14.31 8.34 4.94
CA TYR A 18 13.91 8.22 6.35
C TYR A 18 15.07 8.19 7.34
N GLY A 19 16.30 8.34 6.84
CA GLY A 19 17.52 8.26 7.64
C GLY A 19 18.19 6.90 7.54
N LYS A 20 19.46 6.85 7.97
CA LYS A 20 20.30 5.67 7.81
C LYS A 20 19.65 4.41 8.40
N TYR A 21 19.66 3.31 7.64
CA TYR A 21 19.29 1.97 8.11
C TYR A 21 20.11 1.59 9.35
N ALA A 22 19.43 1.28 10.45
CA ALA A 22 20.06 1.16 11.77
C ALA A 22 20.45 -0.26 12.14
N TRP A 23 19.96 -1.29 11.42
CA TRP A 23 20.04 -2.68 11.83
C TRP A 23 21.26 -3.45 11.29
N GLY A 24 22.14 -2.77 10.55
CA GLY A 24 23.37 -3.32 10.00
C GLY A 24 23.16 -4.07 8.71
N ARG A 25 22.46 -5.22 8.74
CA ARG A 25 22.24 -6.13 7.64
C ARG A 25 20.73 -6.37 7.43
N PHE A 26 20.31 -6.52 6.18
CA PHE A 26 18.93 -6.84 5.79
C PHE A 26 18.94 -8.11 4.94
N ASP A 27 18.46 -9.21 5.50
CA ASP A 27 18.30 -10.49 4.84
C ASP A 27 16.83 -10.86 4.72
N VAL A 28 16.51 -11.68 3.75
CA VAL A 28 15.17 -12.23 3.52
C VAL A 28 15.26 -13.75 3.46
N ILE A 29 14.40 -14.44 4.21
CA ILE A 29 14.19 -15.88 4.09
C ILE A 29 12.81 -16.13 3.50
N VAL A 30 12.75 -16.91 2.42
CA VAL A 30 11.50 -17.37 1.85
C VAL A 30 11.07 -18.63 2.59
N LEU A 31 9.89 -18.55 3.22
CA LEU A 31 9.35 -19.62 4.05
C LEU A 31 8.51 -20.62 3.26
N PRO A 32 8.18 -21.78 3.83
CA PRO A 32 7.26 -22.74 3.20
C PRO A 32 5.85 -22.15 2.99
N PRO A 33 5.03 -22.73 2.09
CA PRO A 33 3.66 -22.26 1.81
C PRO A 33 2.71 -22.27 3.01
N SER A 34 3.07 -22.94 4.10
CA SER A 34 2.32 -22.95 5.37
C SER A 34 2.50 -21.67 6.20
N PHE A 35 3.42 -20.78 5.80
CA PHE A 35 3.56 -19.47 6.45
C PHE A 35 2.30 -18.63 6.18
N PRO A 36 1.58 -18.18 7.25
CA PRO A 36 0.22 -17.66 7.10
C PRO A 36 0.14 -16.20 6.64
N PHE A 37 1.27 -15.47 6.61
CA PHE A 37 1.32 -14.05 6.27
C PHE A 37 2.04 -13.80 4.94
N GLY A 38 1.95 -12.57 4.43
CA GLY A 38 2.75 -12.11 3.30
C GLY A 38 4.23 -12.04 3.67
N GLY A 39 4.53 -11.35 4.77
CA GLY A 39 5.86 -11.20 5.35
C GLY A 39 5.80 -11.06 6.86
N MET A 40 6.98 -10.89 7.44
CA MET A 40 7.17 -10.53 8.85
C MET A 40 8.50 -9.80 9.00
N GLU A 41 8.45 -8.65 9.63
CA GLU A 41 9.53 -7.66 9.72
C GLU A 41 10.60 -7.97 10.76
N ASN A 42 10.93 -9.23 11.01
CA ASN A 42 11.97 -9.56 12.01
C ASN A 42 13.27 -8.80 11.70
N PRO A 43 13.82 -8.05 12.66
CA PRO A 43 15.07 -7.33 12.44
C PRO A 43 16.17 -8.25 11.91
N ASN A 44 16.89 -7.80 10.90
CA ASN A 44 17.98 -8.50 10.21
C ASN A 44 17.58 -9.70 9.36
N LEU A 45 16.47 -10.39 9.64
CA LEU A 45 16.04 -11.57 8.88
C LEU A 45 14.52 -11.54 8.66
N THR A 46 14.12 -10.81 7.65
CA THR A 46 12.71 -10.71 7.21
C THR A 46 12.21 -12.05 6.70
N PHE A 47 11.00 -12.42 7.10
CA PHE A 47 10.29 -13.57 6.55
C PHE A 47 9.46 -13.13 5.35
N ALA A 48 9.40 -13.98 4.32
CA ALA A 48 8.58 -13.74 3.14
C ALA A 48 7.85 -15.00 2.69
N THR A 49 6.61 -14.84 2.25
CA THR A 49 5.85 -15.90 1.60
C THR A 49 6.52 -16.34 0.29
N PRO A 50 6.44 -17.63 -0.10
CA PRO A 50 7.00 -18.08 -1.38
C PRO A 50 6.27 -17.48 -2.59
N THR A 51 5.06 -16.95 -2.43
CA THR A 51 4.28 -16.33 -3.51
C THR A 51 4.91 -15.04 -4.04
N VAL A 52 5.83 -14.40 -3.28
CA VAL A 52 6.60 -13.24 -3.75
C VAL A 52 7.55 -13.60 -4.91
N VAL A 53 7.91 -14.88 -5.05
CA VAL A 53 8.83 -15.36 -6.10
C VAL A 53 8.04 -15.72 -7.36
N THR A 54 7.72 -14.71 -8.17
CA THR A 54 6.95 -14.86 -9.42
C THR A 54 7.84 -15.17 -10.64
N GLY A 55 9.13 -14.93 -10.54
CA GLY A 55 10.07 -14.93 -11.68
C GLY A 55 9.99 -13.66 -12.54
N LYS A 56 9.14 -12.69 -12.17
CA LYS A 56 8.92 -11.41 -12.89
C LYS A 56 9.34 -10.19 -12.09
N LYS A 57 9.67 -10.35 -10.82
CA LYS A 57 10.02 -9.26 -9.87
C LYS A 57 8.88 -8.24 -9.66
N ASP A 58 7.66 -8.65 -9.92
CA ASP A 58 6.49 -7.77 -9.90
C ASP A 58 5.76 -7.73 -8.54
N LEU A 59 6.11 -8.63 -7.61
CA LEU A 59 5.60 -8.62 -6.23
C LEU A 59 6.67 -8.26 -5.18
N VAL A 60 7.80 -7.70 -5.61
CA VAL A 60 8.90 -7.32 -4.69
C VAL A 60 8.56 -6.10 -3.81
N ASN A 61 7.43 -5.46 -4.03
CA ASN A 61 6.89 -4.45 -3.13
C ASN A 61 6.67 -5.00 -1.71
N LEU A 62 6.37 -6.29 -1.53
CA LEU A 62 6.37 -6.93 -0.22
C LEU A 62 7.72 -6.76 0.49
N VAL A 63 8.83 -6.98 -0.21
CA VAL A 63 10.18 -6.80 0.38
C VAL A 63 10.43 -5.34 0.76
N ALA A 64 9.90 -4.39 -0.02
CA ALA A 64 9.96 -2.97 0.32
C ALA A 64 9.11 -2.63 1.56
N HIS A 65 7.95 -3.30 1.73
CA HIS A 65 7.10 -3.20 2.92
C HIS A 65 7.85 -3.67 4.16
N GLU A 66 8.37 -4.89 4.16
CA GLU A 66 9.11 -5.46 5.29
C GLU A 66 10.40 -4.66 5.60
N LEU A 67 11.05 -4.12 4.57
CA LEU A 67 12.18 -3.22 4.78
C LEU A 67 11.74 -1.91 5.45
N ALA A 68 10.61 -1.34 5.07
CA ALA A 68 10.09 -0.10 5.63
C ALA A 68 9.79 -0.22 7.13
N HIS A 69 9.37 -1.41 7.57
CA HIS A 69 9.22 -1.72 8.99
C HIS A 69 10.50 -1.53 9.82
N SER A 70 11.66 -1.50 9.20
CA SER A 70 12.91 -1.17 9.91
C SER A 70 12.87 0.22 10.56
N TRP A 71 12.03 1.13 10.07
CA TRP A 71 11.74 2.43 10.66
C TRP A 71 10.42 2.44 11.43
N SER A 72 9.30 2.17 10.76
CA SER A 72 7.96 2.10 11.35
C SER A 72 7.62 0.66 11.75
N GLY A 73 7.68 0.36 13.03
CA GLY A 73 7.56 -0.98 13.61
C GLY A 73 8.77 -1.30 14.48
N ASN A 74 9.97 -1.38 13.90
CA ASN A 74 11.17 -1.80 14.63
C ASN A 74 11.93 -0.65 15.32
N THR A 75 12.05 0.52 14.66
CA THR A 75 12.72 1.68 15.26
C THR A 75 11.75 2.53 16.09
N VAL A 76 10.56 2.76 15.62
CA VAL A 76 9.45 3.39 16.34
C VAL A 76 8.28 2.43 16.27
N THR A 77 7.87 1.88 17.41
CA THR A 77 6.86 0.83 17.52
C THR A 77 5.56 1.38 18.09
N ASN A 78 4.40 0.94 17.61
CA ASN A 78 3.13 1.24 18.25
C ASN A 78 3.10 0.75 19.70
N ALA A 79 2.53 1.54 20.60
CA ALA A 79 2.51 1.22 22.03
C ALA A 79 1.48 0.12 22.38
N SER A 80 0.43 -0.01 21.59
CA SER A 80 -0.64 -1.00 21.73
C SER A 80 -1.26 -1.31 20.38
N TRP A 81 -2.05 -2.39 20.29
CA TRP A 81 -2.80 -2.74 19.09
C TRP A 81 -3.82 -1.69 18.68
N ASP A 82 -4.25 -0.83 19.60
CA ASP A 82 -5.08 0.35 19.26
C ASP A 82 -4.40 1.29 18.28
N ASP A 83 -3.07 1.27 18.25
CA ASP A 83 -2.20 2.20 17.52
C ASP A 83 -1.51 1.53 16.31
N ILE A 84 -1.96 0.35 15.88
CA ILE A 84 -1.34 -0.48 14.83
C ILE A 84 -1.10 0.28 13.52
N TRP A 85 -1.94 1.26 13.18
CA TRP A 85 -1.77 2.08 11.98
C TRP A 85 -0.45 2.87 11.95
N LEU A 86 0.16 3.13 13.13
CA LEU A 86 1.48 3.76 13.24
C LEU A 86 2.60 2.86 12.72
N ASN A 87 2.44 1.54 12.85
CA ASN A 87 3.31 0.59 12.21
C ASN A 87 2.92 0.43 10.74
N GLU A 88 1.70 -0.03 10.47
CA GLU A 88 1.29 -0.51 9.16
C GLU A 88 1.03 0.60 8.14
N GLY A 89 0.32 1.65 8.55
CA GLY A 89 0.02 2.79 7.67
C GLY A 89 1.26 3.57 7.25
N PHE A 90 2.19 3.78 8.17
CA PHE A 90 3.50 4.38 7.86
C PHE A 90 4.31 3.47 6.94
N THR A 91 4.35 2.19 7.23
CA THR A 91 5.08 1.19 6.43
C THR A 91 4.52 1.07 5.02
N THR A 92 3.21 1.00 4.88
CA THR A 92 2.55 0.96 3.57
C THR A 92 2.82 2.23 2.75
N TYR A 93 2.77 3.40 3.38
CA TYR A 93 3.17 4.65 2.72
C TYR A 93 4.66 4.61 2.31
N PHE A 94 5.56 4.12 3.17
CA PHE A 94 7.00 4.02 2.85
C PHE A 94 7.29 3.02 1.75
N GLU A 95 6.61 1.89 1.74
CA GLU A 95 6.66 0.92 0.64
C GLU A 95 6.43 1.63 -0.70
N ARG A 96 5.33 2.41 -0.82
CA ARG A 96 5.01 3.17 -2.03
C ARG A 96 6.14 4.15 -2.40
N ARG A 97 6.72 4.85 -1.42
CA ARG A 97 7.81 5.80 -1.64
C ARG A 97 9.12 5.12 -2.03
N ILE A 98 9.42 3.95 -1.47
CA ILE A 98 10.58 3.13 -1.88
C ILE A 98 10.37 2.65 -3.31
N MET A 99 9.21 2.09 -3.62
CA MET A 99 8.89 1.57 -4.94
C MET A 99 8.91 2.67 -6.01
N GLU A 100 8.41 3.86 -5.73
CA GLU A 100 8.49 5.03 -6.62
C GLU A 100 9.93 5.38 -7.00
N ASN A 101 10.89 5.18 -6.09
CA ASN A 101 12.31 5.45 -6.34
C ASN A 101 13.03 4.37 -7.17
N ILE A 102 12.53 3.13 -7.16
CA ILE A 102 13.19 1.99 -7.84
C ILE A 102 12.44 1.51 -9.09
N THR A 103 11.20 1.93 -9.26
CA THR A 103 10.35 1.69 -10.43
C THR A 103 9.93 3.03 -11.05
N ASP A 104 8.63 3.22 -11.24
CA ASP A 104 8.03 4.47 -11.70
C ASP A 104 6.69 4.72 -11.01
N THR A 105 6.14 5.92 -11.20
CA THR A 105 4.85 6.31 -10.60
C THR A 105 3.68 5.48 -11.11
N SER A 106 3.73 5.00 -12.35
CA SER A 106 2.64 4.17 -12.91
C SER A 106 2.54 2.81 -12.22
N TYR A 107 3.67 2.26 -11.74
CA TYR A 107 3.66 1.05 -10.93
C TYR A 107 3.07 1.32 -9.55
N THR A 108 3.48 2.39 -8.89
CA THR A 108 2.94 2.72 -7.56
C THR A 108 1.47 3.14 -7.61
N ASP A 109 1.01 3.76 -8.70
CA ASP A 109 -0.42 4.03 -8.93
C ASP A 109 -1.25 2.74 -8.96
N MET A 110 -0.73 1.65 -9.54
CA MET A 110 -1.41 0.34 -9.47
C MET A 110 -1.50 -0.18 -8.04
N LEU A 111 -0.42 -0.06 -7.24
CA LEU A 111 -0.45 -0.47 -5.84
C LEU A 111 -1.50 0.33 -5.05
N TRP A 112 -1.52 1.65 -5.20
CA TRP A 112 -2.52 2.53 -4.56
C TRP A 112 -3.95 2.18 -4.96
N GLU A 113 -4.20 1.88 -6.22
CA GLU A 113 -5.55 1.58 -6.69
C GLU A 113 -6.04 0.21 -6.21
N LEU A 114 -5.22 -0.84 -6.30
CA LEU A 114 -5.62 -2.17 -5.83
C LEU A 114 -5.90 -2.17 -4.33
N SER A 115 -5.03 -1.56 -3.55
CA SER A 115 -5.19 -1.49 -2.12
C SER A 115 -6.34 -0.56 -1.69
N TYR A 116 -6.62 0.51 -2.43
CA TYR A 116 -7.84 1.28 -2.25
C TYR A 116 -9.09 0.41 -2.42
N GLN A 117 -9.11 -0.47 -3.42
CA GLN A 117 -10.23 -1.39 -3.62
C GLN A 117 -10.38 -2.36 -2.46
N ASP A 118 -9.28 -2.89 -1.91
CA ASP A 118 -9.28 -3.81 -0.77
C ASP A 118 -9.76 -3.09 0.51
N MET A 119 -9.27 -1.88 0.77
CA MET A 119 -9.77 -1.05 1.87
C MET A 119 -11.27 -0.76 1.76
N MET A 120 -11.76 -0.45 0.56
CA MET A 120 -13.19 -0.19 0.34
C MET A 120 -14.04 -1.44 0.51
N ALA A 121 -13.52 -2.62 0.18
CA ALA A 121 -14.17 -3.89 0.46
C ALA A 121 -14.31 -4.11 1.97
N ASP A 122 -13.24 -3.93 2.75
CA ASP A 122 -13.28 -4.05 4.21
C ASP A 122 -14.27 -3.04 4.85
N ILE A 123 -14.26 -1.77 4.39
CA ILE A 123 -15.23 -0.77 4.89
C ILE A 123 -16.67 -1.20 4.60
N THR A 124 -16.92 -1.77 3.41
CA THR A 124 -18.24 -2.26 3.03
C THR A 124 -18.67 -3.45 3.88
N ASP A 125 -17.76 -4.39 4.11
CA ASP A 125 -18.04 -5.62 4.89
C ASP A 125 -18.22 -5.31 6.38
N LEU A 126 -17.42 -4.41 6.94
CA LEU A 126 -17.53 -3.95 8.33
C LEU A 126 -18.76 -3.04 8.56
N GLY A 127 -19.09 -2.22 7.56
CA GLY A 127 -20.08 -1.15 7.62
C GLY A 127 -19.47 0.24 7.87
N ASP A 128 -19.95 1.24 7.13
CA ASP A 128 -19.42 2.61 7.10
C ASP A 128 -19.40 3.31 8.47
N THR A 129 -20.21 2.86 9.43
CA THR A 129 -20.31 3.44 10.77
C THR A 129 -19.58 2.62 11.82
N ASN A 130 -18.94 1.51 11.42
CA ASN A 130 -18.24 0.64 12.36
C ASN A 130 -16.94 1.32 12.84
N LYS A 131 -16.70 1.27 14.15
CA LYS A 131 -15.50 1.83 14.78
C LYS A 131 -14.20 1.14 14.36
N ASP A 132 -14.27 -0.12 13.88
CA ASP A 132 -13.11 -0.85 13.37
C ASP A 132 -12.61 -0.28 12.03
N THR A 133 -13.32 0.72 11.48
CA THR A 133 -12.83 1.54 10.36
C THR A 133 -12.09 2.81 10.80
N HIS A 134 -11.92 3.07 12.11
CA HIS A 134 -11.05 4.12 12.64
C HIS A 134 -9.57 3.74 12.45
N LEU A 135 -8.67 4.71 12.38
CA LEU A 135 -7.25 4.45 12.51
C LEU A 135 -6.86 4.17 13.96
N LYS A 136 -7.37 4.97 14.91
CA LYS A 136 -7.27 4.65 16.33
C LYS A 136 -8.34 3.62 16.69
N LEU A 137 -7.92 2.39 16.93
CA LEU A 137 -8.81 1.29 17.32
C LEU A 137 -9.11 1.27 18.82
N GLU A 138 -10.07 0.44 19.23
CA GLU A 138 -10.42 0.11 20.60
C GLU A 138 -10.26 -1.41 20.80
N MET A 139 -9.02 -1.87 21.08
CA MET A 139 -8.64 -3.29 21.13
C MET A 139 -8.64 -3.90 22.53
N SER A 140 -8.95 -3.11 23.58
CA SER A 140 -8.95 -3.61 24.96
C SER A 140 -9.91 -4.80 25.13
N GLY A 141 -9.37 -5.96 25.54
CA GLY A 141 -10.16 -7.18 25.75
C GLY A 141 -10.54 -7.95 24.47
N ARG A 142 -10.03 -7.53 23.31
CA ARG A 142 -10.23 -8.20 22.02
C ARG A 142 -9.01 -9.02 21.60
N ASP A 143 -9.22 -9.93 20.64
CA ASP A 143 -8.11 -10.63 20.00
C ASP A 143 -7.27 -9.63 19.16
N PRO A 144 -5.95 -9.59 19.32
CA PRO A 144 -5.09 -8.77 18.47
C PRO A 144 -5.27 -9.01 16.97
N GLU A 145 -5.64 -10.23 16.56
CA GLU A 145 -5.87 -10.55 15.14
C GLU A 145 -7.05 -9.77 14.55
N ASP A 146 -8.02 -9.33 15.35
CA ASP A 146 -9.12 -8.46 14.88
C ASP A 146 -8.64 -7.11 14.32
N ALA A 147 -7.41 -6.68 14.66
CA ALA A 147 -6.84 -5.44 14.18
C ALA A 147 -6.22 -5.55 12.76
N PHE A 148 -5.98 -6.78 12.28
CA PHE A 148 -5.30 -7.02 10.99
C PHE A 148 -6.30 -7.03 9.82
N THR A 149 -6.94 -5.88 9.59
CA THR A 149 -7.72 -5.58 8.38
C THR A 149 -6.92 -4.66 7.45
N ASN A 150 -7.39 -4.37 6.24
CA ASN A 150 -6.73 -3.39 5.36
C ASN A 150 -6.83 -1.94 5.89
N ILE A 151 -7.65 -1.68 6.91
CA ILE A 151 -7.87 -0.31 7.43
C ILE A 151 -6.59 0.32 7.99
N PRO A 152 -5.88 -0.25 8.98
CA PRO A 152 -4.67 0.38 9.51
C PRO A 152 -3.58 0.57 8.45
N TYR A 153 -3.49 -0.34 7.49
CA TYR A 153 -2.55 -0.29 6.38
C TYR A 153 -2.89 0.83 5.40
N GLU A 154 -4.02 0.72 4.74
CA GLU A 154 -4.34 1.52 3.56
C GLU A 154 -4.99 2.87 3.91
N LYS A 155 -5.92 2.91 4.86
CA LYS A 155 -6.45 4.19 5.35
C LYS A 155 -5.34 5.00 6.01
N GLY A 156 -4.43 4.34 6.76
CA GLY A 156 -3.25 4.96 7.33
C GLY A 156 -2.31 5.55 6.27
N ALA A 157 -1.99 4.76 5.24
CA ALA A 157 -1.14 5.21 4.14
C ALA A 157 -1.78 6.36 3.34
N HIS A 158 -3.07 6.30 3.04
CA HIS A 158 -3.80 7.38 2.34
C HIS A 158 -3.85 8.67 3.18
N PHE A 159 -3.98 8.56 4.49
CA PHE A 159 -3.89 9.70 5.40
C PHE A 159 -2.53 10.39 5.30
N LEU A 160 -1.43 9.63 5.36
CA LEU A 160 -0.08 10.17 5.21
C LEU A 160 0.15 10.77 3.82
N TRP A 161 -0.38 10.12 2.78
CA TRP A 161 -0.30 10.65 1.42
C TRP A 161 -1.08 11.96 1.25
N LEU A 162 -2.26 12.08 1.85
CA LEU A 162 -3.00 13.35 1.88
C LEU A 162 -2.18 14.46 2.57
N ILE A 163 -1.55 14.14 3.71
CA ILE A 163 -0.68 15.10 4.39
C ILE A 163 0.47 15.54 3.48
N GLU A 164 1.17 14.57 2.85
CA GLU A 164 2.23 14.88 1.89
C GLU A 164 1.76 15.81 0.77
N LYS A 165 0.61 15.50 0.16
CA LYS A 165 0.04 16.33 -0.93
C LYS A 165 -0.29 17.74 -0.47
N THR A 166 -0.74 17.90 0.76
CA THR A 166 -1.20 19.18 1.30
C THR A 166 -0.06 20.06 1.78
N VAL A 167 0.95 19.51 2.48
CA VAL A 167 2.10 20.30 2.99
C VAL A 167 3.26 20.34 1.99
N GLY A 168 3.25 19.48 0.99
CA GLY A 168 4.32 19.31 0.01
C GLY A 168 5.36 18.28 0.44
N ARG A 169 5.81 17.48 -0.53
CA ARG A 169 6.70 16.34 -0.34
C ARG A 169 7.96 16.65 0.46
N LYS A 170 8.65 17.74 0.15
CA LYS A 170 9.89 18.12 0.83
C LYS A 170 9.70 18.38 2.33
N ALA A 171 8.62 19.06 2.69
CA ALA A 171 8.31 19.35 4.09
C ALA A 171 7.92 18.07 4.83
N PHE A 172 7.14 17.21 4.19
CA PHE A 172 6.71 15.94 4.75
C PHE A 172 7.88 14.96 4.92
N ASP A 173 8.77 14.82 3.94
CA ASP A 173 9.98 13.97 4.04
C ASP A 173 10.88 14.41 5.18
N LYS A 174 11.06 15.73 5.37
CA LYS A 174 11.80 16.26 6.51
C LYS A 174 11.13 15.90 7.84
N PHE A 175 9.82 16.11 7.94
CA PHE A 175 9.05 15.74 9.12
C PHE A 175 9.23 14.26 9.47
N MET A 176 9.11 13.35 8.48
CA MET A 176 9.26 11.92 8.68
C MET A 176 10.68 11.54 9.17
N THR A 177 11.71 12.13 8.56
CA THR A 177 13.09 11.92 9.00
C THR A 177 13.29 12.35 10.46
N ASP A 178 12.75 13.51 10.83
CA ASP A 178 12.82 14.03 12.19
C ASP A 178 12.02 13.13 13.17
N TYR A 179 10.83 12.68 12.77
CA TYR A 179 9.98 11.79 13.57
C TYR A 179 10.69 10.50 13.97
N PHE A 180 11.35 9.79 13.02
CA PHE A 180 12.08 8.56 13.31
C PHE A 180 13.36 8.79 14.10
N ARG A 181 14.05 9.92 13.88
CA ARG A 181 15.22 10.29 14.65
C ARG A 181 14.89 10.54 16.13
N ASP A 182 13.86 11.34 16.38
CA ASP A 182 13.55 11.88 17.72
C ASP A 182 12.82 10.85 18.60
N ASN A 183 12.11 9.91 17.96
CA ASN A 183 11.35 8.86 18.65
C ASN A 183 12.00 7.47 18.57
N LYS A 184 13.25 7.40 18.15
CA LYS A 184 14.00 6.15 18.01
C LYS A 184 13.97 5.31 19.29
N PHE A 185 13.53 4.05 19.16
CA PHE A 185 13.39 3.05 20.22
C PHE A 185 12.44 3.46 21.36
N LYS A 186 11.43 4.24 21.01
CA LYS A 186 10.35 4.58 21.93
C LYS A 186 9.03 3.97 21.42
N PRO A 187 8.15 3.51 22.32
CA PRO A 187 6.78 3.19 21.96
C PRO A 187 6.02 4.48 21.62
N MET A 188 5.13 4.38 20.62
CA MET A 188 4.35 5.51 20.14
C MET A 188 2.85 5.20 20.21
N THR A 189 2.08 6.10 20.80
CA THR A 189 0.63 6.09 20.71
C THR A 189 0.15 7.05 19.62
N THR A 190 -1.08 6.88 19.16
CA THR A 190 -1.74 7.83 18.25
C THR A 190 -1.69 9.24 18.80
N ASP A 191 -2.00 9.45 20.09
CA ASP A 191 -1.99 10.77 20.73
C ASP A 191 -0.59 11.40 20.73
N LEU A 192 0.45 10.61 21.01
CA LEU A 192 1.83 11.10 20.95
C LEU A 192 2.26 11.45 19.52
N ALA A 193 1.88 10.65 18.54
CA ALA A 193 2.15 10.90 17.13
C ALA A 193 1.44 12.20 16.66
N LEU A 194 0.17 12.38 16.99
CA LEU A 194 -0.57 13.60 16.67
C LEU A 194 -0.01 14.84 17.37
N LYS A 195 0.42 14.71 18.63
CA LYS A 195 1.10 15.78 19.37
C LYS A 195 2.44 16.15 18.72
N TYR A 196 3.19 15.15 18.24
CA TYR A 196 4.43 15.39 17.51
C TYR A 196 4.15 16.10 16.16
N MET A 197 3.12 15.67 15.43
CA MET A 197 2.67 16.35 14.20
C MET A 197 2.26 17.80 14.47
N GLU A 198 1.57 18.06 15.58
CA GLU A 198 1.17 19.43 15.97
C GLU A 198 2.39 20.34 16.16
N ALA A 199 3.41 19.86 16.85
CA ALA A 199 4.60 20.64 17.18
C ALA A 199 5.56 20.85 15.99
N HIS A 200 5.65 19.87 15.06
CA HIS A 200 6.70 19.82 14.06
C HIS A 200 6.22 19.95 12.61
N LEU A 201 4.89 19.85 12.37
CA LEU A 201 4.31 19.95 11.03
C LEU A 201 3.21 21.03 10.96
N TRP A 202 2.18 20.92 11.82
CA TRP A 202 0.99 21.78 11.74
C TRP A 202 1.22 23.19 12.25
N LYS A 203 2.17 23.39 13.17
CA LYS A 203 2.53 24.72 13.68
C LYS A 203 2.81 25.71 12.56
N ASP A 204 3.51 25.28 11.52
CA ASP A 204 3.91 26.10 10.38
C ASP A 204 2.93 26.02 9.20
N THR A 205 1.95 25.09 9.26
CA THR A 205 0.98 24.80 8.19
C THR A 205 -0.47 24.69 8.68
N PRO A 206 -1.02 25.69 9.41
CA PRO A 206 -2.35 25.55 10.02
C PRO A 206 -3.50 25.42 9.01
N LYS A 207 -3.35 25.94 7.79
CA LYS A 207 -4.34 25.76 6.72
C LYS A 207 -4.36 24.31 6.24
N ALA A 208 -3.19 23.70 6.08
CA ALA A 208 -3.05 22.30 5.69
C ALA A 208 -3.69 21.37 6.74
N LYS A 209 -3.48 21.63 8.04
CA LYS A 209 -4.15 20.88 9.12
C LYS A 209 -5.66 20.86 8.98
N LYS A 210 -6.26 22.04 8.69
CA LYS A 210 -7.72 22.16 8.51
C LYS A 210 -8.22 21.41 7.26
N GLU A 211 -7.44 21.43 6.17
CA GLU A 211 -7.77 20.75 4.92
C GLU A 211 -7.70 19.23 5.07
N VAL A 212 -6.70 18.73 5.81
CA VAL A 212 -6.52 17.31 6.08
C VAL A 212 -7.62 16.74 6.97
N ASP A 213 -8.13 17.50 7.94
CA ASP A 213 -9.13 17.06 8.93
C ASP A 213 -8.70 15.80 9.69
N VAL A 214 -7.63 15.95 10.48
CA VAL A 214 -7.02 14.87 11.25
C VAL A 214 -8.02 14.11 12.11
N GLU A 215 -8.98 14.81 12.71
CA GLU A 215 -10.02 14.24 13.56
C GLU A 215 -10.89 13.24 12.78
N GLN A 216 -11.31 13.62 11.56
CA GLN A 216 -12.10 12.75 10.71
C GLN A 216 -11.33 11.51 10.28
N TRP A 217 -10.05 11.65 9.92
CA TRP A 217 -9.23 10.54 9.47
C TRP A 217 -8.94 9.51 10.56
N VAL A 218 -8.66 9.98 11.77
CA VAL A 218 -8.12 9.14 12.84
C VAL A 218 -9.23 8.53 13.69
N PHE A 219 -10.27 9.30 14.02
CA PHE A 219 -11.25 8.95 15.05
C PHE A 219 -12.68 8.76 14.51
N GLN A 220 -12.91 8.91 13.20
CA GLN A 220 -14.24 8.70 12.63
C GLN A 220 -14.28 7.50 11.67
N SER A 221 -15.47 6.88 11.64
CA SER A 221 -15.73 5.70 10.81
C SER A 221 -15.78 6.03 9.31
N GLY A 222 -15.57 5.00 8.50
CA GLY A 222 -15.59 5.10 7.05
C GLY A 222 -14.36 5.80 6.47
N LEU A 223 -14.44 6.20 5.21
CA LEU A 223 -13.37 6.88 4.50
C LEU A 223 -13.72 8.35 4.27
N PRO A 224 -12.87 9.32 4.69
CA PRO A 224 -13.09 10.74 4.44
C PRO A 224 -13.15 11.07 2.93
N LYS A 225 -14.01 12.04 2.56
CA LYS A 225 -14.22 12.45 1.16
C LYS A 225 -12.98 13.07 0.49
N ASN A 226 -12.06 13.59 1.30
CA ASN A 226 -10.79 14.16 0.82
C ASN A 226 -9.69 13.11 0.62
N CYS A 227 -10.03 11.81 0.64
CA CYS A 227 -9.09 10.74 0.36
C CYS A 227 -8.48 10.91 -1.04
N PRO A 228 -7.15 10.97 -1.17
CA PRO A 228 -6.49 11.09 -2.45
C PRO A 228 -6.71 9.85 -3.32
N ARG A 229 -6.85 10.05 -4.63
CA ARG A 229 -6.97 8.96 -5.60
C ARG A 229 -5.73 8.90 -6.49
N PRO A 230 -5.25 7.69 -6.81
CA PRO A 230 -4.12 7.50 -7.72
C PRO A 230 -4.49 7.76 -9.18
N GLY A 231 -3.48 7.80 -10.05
CA GLY A 231 -3.67 7.72 -11.49
C GLY A 231 -4.05 6.30 -11.93
N HIS A 232 -4.59 6.17 -13.15
CA HIS A 232 -5.11 4.89 -13.66
C HIS A 232 -4.45 4.40 -14.95
N THR A 233 -3.42 5.06 -15.45
CA THR A 233 -2.92 4.90 -16.82
C THR A 233 -2.62 3.46 -17.24
N ARG A 234 -2.10 2.60 -16.35
CA ARG A 234 -1.85 1.18 -16.66
C ARG A 234 -3.14 0.36 -16.62
N PHE A 235 -4.03 0.65 -15.69
CA PHE A 235 -5.31 -0.05 -15.56
C PHE A 235 -6.34 0.34 -16.61
N ASP A 236 -6.24 1.54 -17.22
CA ASP A 236 -7.12 1.92 -18.34
C ASP A 236 -7.06 0.89 -19.48
N ASN A 237 -5.85 0.40 -19.79
CA ASN A 237 -5.69 -0.64 -20.81
C ASN A 237 -6.29 -1.99 -20.38
N VAL A 238 -6.15 -2.34 -19.11
CA VAL A 238 -6.70 -3.58 -18.55
C VAL A 238 -8.23 -3.53 -18.55
N GLU A 239 -8.81 -2.43 -18.10
CA GLU A 239 -10.27 -2.23 -18.05
C GLU A 239 -10.88 -2.18 -19.44
N PHE A 240 -10.21 -1.53 -20.39
CA PHE A 240 -10.62 -1.55 -21.79
C PHE A 240 -10.70 -2.97 -22.36
N LEU A 241 -9.68 -3.81 -22.09
CA LEU A 241 -9.67 -5.21 -22.50
C LEU A 241 -10.75 -6.04 -21.84
N SER A 242 -10.93 -5.86 -20.52
CA SER A 242 -12.01 -6.54 -19.78
C SER A 242 -13.37 -6.22 -20.40
N LYS A 243 -13.61 -4.94 -20.73
CA LYS A 243 -14.85 -4.49 -21.35
C LYS A 243 -15.08 -5.13 -22.74
N ILE A 244 -14.05 -5.19 -23.58
CA ILE A 244 -14.16 -5.87 -24.89
C ILE A 244 -14.57 -7.32 -24.73
N ILE A 245 -13.95 -8.05 -23.78
CA ILE A 245 -14.27 -9.45 -23.52
C ILE A 245 -15.70 -9.62 -23.02
N LEU A 246 -16.16 -8.72 -22.14
CA LEU A 246 -17.52 -8.76 -21.60
C LEU A 246 -18.60 -8.40 -22.63
N ASP A 247 -18.35 -7.38 -23.46
CA ASP A 247 -19.31 -6.87 -24.44
C ASP A 247 -19.38 -7.75 -25.70
N SER A 248 -18.39 -8.62 -25.92
CA SER A 248 -18.34 -9.47 -27.12
C SER A 248 -19.18 -10.74 -26.94
N THR A 249 -19.97 -11.03 -27.96
CA THR A 249 -20.87 -12.20 -27.98
C THR A 249 -20.14 -13.51 -28.32
N ASP A 250 -18.98 -13.41 -28.96
CA ASP A 250 -18.14 -14.55 -29.35
C ASP A 250 -16.68 -14.14 -29.62
N LEU A 251 -15.79 -15.14 -29.71
CA LEU A 251 -14.37 -14.93 -29.99
C LEU A 251 -14.08 -14.28 -31.35
N PHE A 252 -14.98 -14.46 -32.33
CA PHE A 252 -14.84 -13.86 -33.65
C PHE A 252 -15.09 -12.37 -33.59
N SER A 253 -16.11 -11.92 -32.85
CA SER A 253 -16.42 -10.53 -32.57
C SER A 253 -15.27 -9.83 -31.83
N ILE A 254 -14.67 -10.51 -30.85
CA ILE A 254 -13.46 -10.02 -30.16
C ILE A 254 -12.33 -9.81 -31.17
N SER A 255 -12.02 -10.82 -32.00
CA SER A 255 -10.97 -10.73 -33.00
C SER A 255 -11.20 -9.61 -34.03
N LYS A 256 -12.45 -9.38 -34.44
CA LYS A 256 -12.83 -8.33 -35.37
C LYS A 256 -12.68 -6.92 -34.76
N THR A 257 -13.17 -6.74 -33.54
CA THR A 257 -13.06 -5.45 -32.79
C THR A 257 -11.58 -5.07 -32.60
N ILE A 258 -10.74 -6.03 -32.31
CA ILE A 258 -9.30 -5.86 -32.17
C ILE A 258 -8.66 -5.38 -33.49
N LYS A 259 -8.98 -6.03 -34.60
CA LYS A 259 -8.41 -5.69 -35.92
C LYS A 259 -8.87 -4.32 -36.43
N THR A 260 -10.12 -3.93 -36.20
CA THR A 260 -10.68 -2.65 -36.65
C THR A 260 -10.31 -1.47 -35.75
N GLY A 261 -10.01 -1.71 -34.47
CA GLY A 261 -9.67 -0.68 -33.50
C GLY A 261 -8.22 -0.20 -33.54
N GLY A 262 -7.38 -0.68 -34.49
CA GLY A 262 -5.96 -0.32 -34.57
C GLY A 262 -5.12 -0.81 -33.38
N ILE A 263 -5.64 -1.75 -32.62
CA ILE A 263 -4.95 -2.36 -31.47
C ILE A 263 -4.17 -3.55 -31.98
N ASP A 264 -3.07 -3.27 -32.65
CA ASP A 264 -2.11 -4.31 -33.00
C ASP A 264 -1.67 -5.04 -31.72
N ASN A 265 -1.98 -6.32 -31.64
CA ASN A 265 -1.50 -7.24 -30.62
C ASN A 265 -2.16 -7.21 -29.24
N ILE A 266 -3.50 -7.20 -29.17
CA ILE A 266 -4.20 -7.35 -27.90
C ILE A 266 -3.80 -8.64 -27.15
N TYR A 267 -3.45 -9.73 -27.87
CA TYR A 267 -2.98 -10.98 -27.29
C TYR A 267 -1.52 -10.93 -26.79
N GLU A 268 -0.72 -9.98 -27.27
CA GLU A 268 0.65 -9.80 -26.81
C GLU A 268 0.75 -8.89 -25.57
N LYS A 269 -0.20 -7.98 -25.36
CA LYS A 269 -0.25 -7.10 -24.20
C LYS A 269 -0.37 -7.88 -22.87
N PRO A 270 -1.32 -8.82 -22.73
CA PRO A 270 -1.45 -9.62 -21.51
C PRO A 270 -0.22 -10.46 -21.17
N LYS A 271 0.54 -10.91 -22.16
CA LYS A 271 1.81 -11.65 -21.89
C LYS A 271 2.85 -10.81 -21.14
N LYS A 272 2.75 -9.49 -21.23
CA LYS A 272 3.64 -8.53 -20.58
C LYS A 272 3.06 -7.97 -19.27
N TRP A 273 1.84 -8.34 -18.94
CA TRP A 273 1.21 -7.86 -17.72
C TRP A 273 1.94 -8.38 -16.49
N THR A 274 2.05 -7.51 -15.51
CA THR A 274 2.45 -7.84 -14.16
C THR A 274 1.32 -8.61 -13.46
N THR A 275 1.62 -9.20 -12.32
CA THR A 275 0.61 -9.84 -11.45
C THR A 275 -0.47 -8.83 -11.04
N HIS A 276 -0.13 -7.56 -10.83
CA HIS A 276 -1.10 -6.50 -10.49
C HIS A 276 -2.10 -6.22 -11.62
N GLU A 277 -1.64 -6.17 -12.88
CA GLU A 277 -2.52 -5.99 -14.05
C GLU A 277 -3.45 -7.19 -14.24
N TRP A 278 -2.93 -8.41 -14.04
CA TRP A 278 -3.75 -9.62 -14.05
C TRP A 278 -4.80 -9.62 -12.92
N LEU A 279 -4.43 -9.18 -11.72
CA LEU A 279 -5.35 -9.08 -10.60
C LEU A 279 -6.49 -8.09 -10.91
N GLN A 280 -6.16 -6.90 -11.45
CA GLN A 280 -7.17 -5.92 -11.86
C GLN A 280 -8.10 -6.49 -12.95
N PHE A 281 -7.55 -7.19 -13.93
CA PHE A 281 -8.33 -7.85 -14.97
C PHE A 281 -9.33 -8.84 -14.37
N LEU A 282 -8.88 -9.73 -13.49
CA LEU A 282 -9.72 -10.75 -12.85
C LEU A 282 -10.81 -10.13 -11.97
N ARG A 283 -10.52 -9.03 -11.28
CA ARG A 283 -11.50 -8.28 -10.47
C ARG A 283 -12.62 -7.65 -11.30
N LYS A 284 -12.35 -7.33 -12.56
CA LYS A 284 -13.36 -6.77 -13.50
C LYS A 284 -14.21 -7.84 -14.17
N LEU A 285 -13.83 -9.10 -14.10
CA LEU A 285 -14.63 -10.18 -14.68
C LEU A 285 -15.82 -10.53 -13.79
N PRO A 286 -17.02 -10.80 -14.35
CA PRO A 286 -18.16 -11.26 -13.59
C PRO A 286 -17.89 -12.66 -13.03
N ARG A 287 -18.43 -12.93 -11.84
CA ARG A 287 -18.30 -14.25 -11.18
C ARG A 287 -18.89 -15.41 -12.00
N ASN A 288 -19.84 -15.12 -12.91
CA ASN A 288 -20.55 -16.10 -13.73
C ASN A 288 -20.20 -15.92 -15.22
N LEU A 289 -18.90 -16.00 -15.57
CA LEU A 289 -18.51 -16.09 -16.99
C LEU A 289 -19.03 -17.40 -17.59
N SER A 290 -19.61 -17.33 -18.82
CA SER A 290 -19.95 -18.54 -19.55
C SER A 290 -18.68 -19.28 -19.97
N LEU A 291 -18.74 -20.62 -20.06
CA LEU A 291 -17.62 -21.46 -20.51
C LEU A 291 -17.07 -21.07 -21.90
N GLU A 292 -17.86 -20.37 -22.71
CA GLU A 292 -17.44 -19.87 -24.04
C GLU A 292 -16.49 -18.67 -23.95
N LYS A 293 -16.40 -18.00 -22.77
CA LYS A 293 -15.54 -16.83 -22.52
C LYS A 293 -14.34 -17.15 -21.62
N THR A 294 -14.25 -18.35 -21.09
CA THR A 294 -13.13 -18.84 -20.29
C THR A 294 -12.17 -19.64 -21.12
#